data_e19935abc2c1a9309ee706ba3d096ec0
#
_entry.id   e19935abc2c1a9309ee706ba3d096ec0
#
_cell.length_a   1.000
_cell.length_b   1.000
_cell.length_c   1.000
_cell.angle_alpha   90.00
_cell.angle_beta   90.00
_cell.angle_gamma   90.00
#
_symmetry.space_group_name_H-M   'P 1'
#
loop_
_entity.id
_entity.type
_entity.pdbx_description
1 polymer ?
#
loop_
_entity_poly.entity_id
_entity_poly.type
_entity_poly.pdbx_seq_one_letter_code
_entity_poly.pdbx_strand_id
1 'polypeptide(L)'
;IGRRDLGPEPPSAQHSLYRNTVSSRFLLPLWHREAFNDYAATGYHRMPSIQSTLGDEEGIAEELAESQRQISIAEFFEKNKHMLGFDSGARALVTAVKEAVDNALDATEEAKIRDPTIQVEIRDDGDYYTLIVEDNGPGITKEQLPKVFGKLLYGSRFHAREQNRGQQGIGISAAVLYSQLTSGKPARITSKTEGGTEQYFELIIDTDKNEPEIKKELDDPPAGKHISDTHGTRIELEMEANMRARSQLIQYIKHTAVVNPHAKIVFKEPSLDEERLFDRVEDAELPAETEEIRPHPHGVELGTVLKMLASTDSHSVSGFVQ
;
A
#
# COMPACT_ATOMS: atom_id res chain seq x y z
N ILE A 1 42.92 21.07 -50.22
CA ILE A 1 42.94 22.48 -49.76
C ILE A 1 42.16 22.51 -48.42
N GLY A 2 42.88 22.87 -47.32
CA GLY A 2 42.24 23.23 -46.06
C GLY A 2 42.52 22.29 -44.90
N ARG A 3 43.73 22.31 -44.35
CA ARG A 3 44.06 21.85 -42.97
C ARG A 3 43.38 22.78 -41.97
N ARG A 4 42.83 22.25 -40.89
CA ARG A 4 42.65 22.98 -39.62
C ARG A 4 43.00 22.09 -38.44
N ASP A 5 43.86 22.63 -37.67
CA ASP A 5 44.54 22.31 -36.44
C ASP A 5 43.78 21.54 -35.37
N LEU A 6 44.48 20.54 -34.83
CA LEU A 6 44.23 19.86 -33.57
C LEU A 6 44.90 20.67 -32.44
N GLY A 7 44.12 21.11 -31.48
CA GLY A 7 44.58 21.70 -30.22
C GLY A 7 44.99 20.62 -29.22
N PRO A 8 45.80 20.93 -28.18
CA PRO A 8 46.56 19.96 -27.39
C PRO A 8 45.76 19.26 -26.30
N GLU A 9 46.15 18.01 -26.07
CA GLU A 9 45.71 17.16 -24.93
C GLU A 9 46.23 17.71 -23.60
N PRO A 10 45.48 17.53 -22.48
CA PRO A 10 45.99 17.80 -21.14
C PRO A 10 46.76 16.61 -20.55
N PRO A 11 47.70 16.87 -19.64
CA PRO A 11 48.70 15.89 -19.20
C PRO A 11 48.20 14.92 -18.15
N SER A 12 48.74 13.70 -18.20
CA SER A 12 48.66 12.63 -17.22
C SER A 12 49.15 13.05 -15.83
N ALA A 13 48.33 12.84 -14.79
CA ALA A 13 48.76 13.00 -13.43
C ALA A 13 49.04 11.62 -12.77
N GLN A 14 50.25 11.55 -12.26
CA GLN A 14 50.90 10.43 -11.62
C GLN A 14 50.27 10.06 -10.25
N HIS A 15 50.38 8.78 -9.91
CA HIS A 15 50.17 8.18 -8.57
C HIS A 15 50.91 8.95 -7.47
N SER A 16 50.21 9.23 -6.39
CA SER A 16 50.81 9.48 -5.09
C SER A 16 50.00 8.74 -4.00
N LEU A 17 50.67 7.79 -3.41
CA LEU A 17 50.26 7.06 -2.19
C LEU A 17 50.31 8.03 -0.99
N TYR A 18 49.21 8.19 -0.30
CA TYR A 18 49.22 8.64 1.10
C TYR A 18 48.33 7.79 1.97
N ARG A 19 48.97 7.02 2.86
CA ARG A 19 48.39 6.51 4.08
C ARG A 19 48.03 7.70 4.98
N ASN A 20 46.81 7.77 5.50
CA ASN A 20 46.59 8.36 6.82
C ASN A 20 45.31 7.83 7.46
N THR A 21 45.54 7.21 8.56
CA THR A 21 44.84 7.05 9.84
C THR A 21 43.41 7.60 9.92
N VAL A 22 42.52 6.67 10.27
CA VAL A 22 41.14 6.86 10.74
C VAL A 22 41.13 7.74 11.98
N SER A 23 40.42 8.84 11.93
CA SER A 23 39.86 9.52 13.10
C SER A 23 38.42 9.87 12.79
N SER A 24 37.52 9.04 13.32
CA SER A 24 36.08 9.24 13.27
C SER A 24 35.70 10.39 14.19
N ARG A 25 35.35 11.55 13.61
CA ARG A 25 34.53 12.56 14.25
C ARG A 25 33.22 12.70 13.48
N PHE A 26 32.17 12.08 13.98
CA PHE A 26 30.80 12.37 13.58
C PHE A 26 30.47 13.82 13.99
N LEU A 27 30.31 14.69 13.00
CA LEU A 27 29.70 16.00 13.17
C LEU A 27 28.18 15.82 13.08
N LEU A 28 27.49 15.84 14.21
CA LEU A 28 26.04 16.01 14.30
C LEU A 28 25.69 17.48 13.97
N PRO A 29 24.57 17.74 13.27
CA PRO A 29 24.15 19.10 12.92
C PRO A 29 23.81 19.95 14.16
N LEU A 30 24.12 21.24 14.12
CA LEU A 30 24.10 22.23 15.20
C LEU A 30 22.73 22.51 15.86
N TRP A 31 21.64 22.04 15.35
CA TRP A 31 20.31 22.33 15.91
C TRP A 31 19.82 21.33 16.97
N HIS A 32 20.62 20.34 17.34
CA HIS A 32 20.35 19.49 18.52
C HIS A 32 21.01 20.00 19.83
N ARG A 33 21.65 21.15 19.83
CA ARG A 33 22.32 21.65 21.00
C ARG A 33 21.44 22.51 21.92
N GLU A 34 20.35 23.05 21.43
CA GLU A 34 19.45 23.90 22.26
C GLU A 34 18.41 23.13 23.05
N ALA A 35 18.02 21.92 22.61
CA ALA A 35 17.02 21.11 23.31
C ALA A 35 17.54 20.40 24.58
N PHE A 36 18.86 20.36 24.82
CA PHE A 36 19.44 19.69 25.99
C PHE A 36 19.70 20.60 27.18
N ASN A 37 19.69 21.93 27.01
CA ASN A 37 19.97 22.87 28.11
C ASN A 37 18.73 23.30 28.89
N ASP A 38 17.51 23.12 28.38
CA ASP A 38 16.28 23.47 29.09
C ASP A 38 15.81 22.40 30.09
N TYR A 39 16.39 21.19 30.04
CA TYR A 39 16.04 20.11 30.97
C TYR A 39 16.84 20.14 32.30
N ALA A 40 17.87 20.98 32.39
CA ALA A 40 18.74 21.06 33.56
C ALA A 40 18.36 22.18 34.56
N ALA A 41 17.35 23.01 34.25
CA ALA A 41 17.02 24.20 35.05
C ALA A 41 15.73 24.11 35.88
N THR A 42 15.00 22.99 35.86
CA THR A 42 13.82 22.79 36.72
C THR A 42 14.10 21.74 37.77
N GLY A 43 14.39 22.24 38.94
CA GLY A 43 14.29 21.73 40.31
C GLY A 43 14.39 20.22 40.52
N TYR A 44 15.49 19.80 41.14
CA TYR A 44 15.56 18.54 41.89
C TYR A 44 14.41 18.47 42.91
N HIS A 45 13.31 17.85 42.55
CA HIS A 45 12.41 17.30 43.55
C HIS A 45 13.06 16.03 44.10
N ARG A 46 13.38 16.13 45.39
CA ARG A 46 13.88 15.08 46.25
C ARG A 46 13.03 13.83 46.06
N MET A 47 13.59 12.79 45.46
CA MET A 47 12.99 11.47 45.44
C MET A 47 12.75 11.00 46.86
N PRO A 48 11.56 10.54 47.24
CA PRO A 48 11.39 9.88 48.53
C PRO A 48 12.25 8.61 48.52
N SER A 49 12.96 8.41 49.64
CA SER A 49 13.76 7.22 49.90
C SER A 49 12.84 5.99 49.84
N ILE A 50 13.00 5.17 48.81
CA ILE A 50 12.33 3.88 48.71
C ILE A 50 12.99 2.96 49.73
N GLN A 51 12.38 2.85 50.89
CA GLN A 51 12.56 1.70 51.72
C GLN A 51 11.76 0.58 51.09
N SER A 52 12.45 -0.30 50.35
CA SER A 52 11.87 -1.51 49.77
C SER A 52 11.46 -2.44 50.89
N THR A 53 10.18 -2.53 51.17
CA THR A 53 9.57 -3.71 51.78
C THR A 53 9.49 -4.78 50.70
N LEU A 54 10.14 -5.91 50.96
CA LEU A 54 10.02 -7.14 50.13
C LEU A 54 8.54 -7.61 50.14
N GLY A 55 7.74 -7.09 49.23
CA GLY A 55 6.32 -7.40 49.12
C GLY A 55 5.65 -6.78 47.88
N ASP A 56 6.28 -5.78 47.24
CA ASP A 56 5.64 -5.00 46.17
C ASP A 56 6.15 -5.33 44.74
N GLU A 57 7.02 -6.35 44.56
CA GLU A 57 7.50 -6.71 43.22
C GLU A 57 6.41 -7.37 42.37
N GLU A 58 5.43 -8.04 43.00
CA GLU A 58 4.29 -8.61 42.26
C GLU A 58 3.36 -7.49 41.73
N GLY A 59 3.18 -6.40 42.43
CA GLY A 59 2.33 -5.28 42.03
C GLY A 59 2.83 -4.52 40.81
N ILE A 60 4.17 -4.34 40.68
CA ILE A 60 4.74 -3.62 39.51
C ILE A 60 4.61 -4.45 38.23
N ALA A 61 4.79 -5.76 38.30
CA ALA A 61 4.63 -6.62 37.15
C ALA A 61 3.15 -6.72 36.70
N GLU A 62 2.22 -6.74 37.66
CA GLU A 62 0.77 -6.68 37.40
C GLU A 62 0.37 -5.32 36.83
N GLU A 63 0.85 -4.21 37.37
CA GLU A 63 0.58 -2.86 36.87
C GLU A 63 1.15 -2.65 35.47
N LEU A 64 2.35 -3.17 35.17
CA LEU A 64 2.94 -3.17 33.83
C LEU A 64 2.16 -4.10 32.87
N ALA A 65 1.66 -5.24 33.35
CA ALA A 65 0.85 -6.14 32.55
C ALA A 65 -0.53 -5.53 32.23
N GLU A 66 -1.16 -4.84 33.17
CA GLU A 66 -2.41 -4.11 32.98
C GLU A 66 -2.23 -2.92 32.02
N SER A 67 -1.04 -2.30 31.98
CA SER A 67 -0.71 -1.23 31.04
C SER A 67 -0.50 -1.75 29.60
N GLN A 68 -0.21 -3.03 29.42
CA GLN A 68 -0.08 -3.68 28.13
C GLN A 68 -1.47 -3.97 27.56
N ARG A 69 -1.90 -3.16 26.60
CA ARG A 69 -3.14 -3.41 25.87
C ARG A 69 -2.84 -3.59 24.38
N GLN A 70 -3.60 -4.48 23.77
CA GLN A 70 -3.64 -4.56 22.32
C GLN A 70 -4.35 -3.31 21.79
N ILE A 71 -3.70 -2.57 20.86
CA ILE A 71 -4.37 -1.47 20.16
C ILE A 71 -5.34 -2.02 19.13
N SER A 72 -6.50 -1.38 19.00
CA SER A 72 -7.44 -1.73 17.94
C SER A 72 -6.91 -1.32 16.56
N ILE A 73 -7.47 -1.92 15.51
CA ILE A 73 -7.13 -1.55 14.14
C ILE A 73 -7.47 -0.08 13.84
N ALA A 74 -8.56 0.44 14.41
CA ALA A 74 -8.91 1.86 14.29
C ALA A 74 -7.85 2.75 14.94
N GLU A 75 -7.37 2.42 16.14
CA GLU A 75 -6.31 3.18 16.81
C GLU A 75 -4.98 3.10 16.06
N PHE A 76 -4.64 1.93 15.52
CA PHE A 76 -3.48 1.76 14.66
C PHE A 76 -3.59 2.63 13.40
N PHE A 77 -4.74 2.60 12.72
CA PHE A 77 -4.99 3.39 11.52
C PHE A 77 -4.89 4.89 11.82
N GLU A 78 -5.55 5.38 12.88
CA GLU A 78 -5.50 6.79 13.27
C GLU A 78 -4.08 7.29 13.55
N LYS A 79 -3.27 6.48 14.23
CA LYS A 79 -1.86 6.80 14.50
C LYS A 79 -0.98 6.81 13.24
N ASN A 80 -1.33 6.01 12.24
CA ASN A 80 -0.50 5.79 11.05
C ASN A 80 -1.11 6.34 9.75
N LYS A 81 -2.27 6.99 9.78
CA LYS A 81 -2.98 7.47 8.58
C LYS A 81 -2.15 8.36 7.67
N HIS A 82 -1.20 9.13 8.22
CA HIS A 82 -0.28 9.96 7.44
C HIS A 82 0.71 9.14 6.61
N MET A 83 1.17 8.01 7.14
CA MET A 83 2.07 7.08 6.42
C MET A 83 1.31 6.30 5.35
N LEU A 84 0.04 6.01 5.61
CA LEU A 84 -0.84 5.30 4.69
C LEU A 84 -1.46 6.20 3.60
N GLY A 85 -1.22 7.52 3.66
CA GLY A 85 -1.74 8.47 2.67
C GLY A 85 -3.18 8.93 2.92
N PHE A 86 -3.70 8.74 4.13
CA PHE A 86 -5.07 9.11 4.54
C PHE A 86 -5.11 10.28 5.53
N ASP A 87 -4.11 11.14 5.53
CA ASP A 87 -3.97 12.28 6.45
C ASP A 87 -4.85 13.49 6.09
N SER A 88 -5.37 13.54 4.89
CA SER A 88 -6.28 14.58 4.43
C SER A 88 -7.24 14.04 3.36
N GLY A 89 -8.46 14.60 3.27
CA GLY A 89 -9.46 14.15 2.29
C GLY A 89 -8.98 14.21 0.83
N ALA A 90 -8.10 15.16 0.49
CA ALA A 90 -7.52 15.24 -0.85
C ALA A 90 -6.55 14.08 -1.14
N ARG A 91 -5.67 13.74 -0.18
CA ARG A 91 -4.72 12.62 -0.33
C ARG A 91 -5.43 11.29 -0.21
N ALA A 92 -6.39 11.18 0.70
CA ALA A 92 -7.17 9.97 0.90
C ALA A 92 -7.89 9.53 -0.38
N LEU A 93 -8.51 10.47 -1.10
CA LEU A 93 -9.15 10.19 -2.39
C LEU A 93 -8.14 9.67 -3.42
N VAL A 94 -6.99 10.34 -3.56
CA VAL A 94 -5.94 9.90 -4.50
C VAL A 94 -5.40 8.53 -4.12
N THR A 95 -5.18 8.28 -2.82
CA THR A 95 -4.70 6.97 -2.33
C THR A 95 -5.74 5.87 -2.58
N ALA A 96 -7.02 6.11 -2.24
CA ALA A 96 -8.08 5.14 -2.48
C ALA A 96 -8.23 4.78 -3.97
N VAL A 97 -8.14 5.79 -4.87
CA VAL A 97 -8.13 5.54 -6.32
C VAL A 97 -6.93 4.71 -6.74
N LYS A 98 -5.72 5.02 -6.23
CA LYS A 98 -4.51 4.24 -6.53
C LYS A 98 -4.66 2.79 -6.14
N GLU A 99 -5.03 2.54 -4.89
CA GLU A 99 -5.16 1.18 -4.36
C GLU A 99 -6.21 0.36 -5.12
N ALA A 100 -7.36 0.97 -5.46
CA ALA A 100 -8.40 0.29 -6.20
C ALA A 100 -8.01 0.00 -7.66
N VAL A 101 -7.38 0.97 -8.34
CA VAL A 101 -6.94 0.81 -9.74
C VAL A 101 -5.77 -0.18 -9.83
N ASP A 102 -4.81 -0.11 -8.90
CA ASP A 102 -3.68 -1.03 -8.88
C ASP A 102 -4.15 -2.48 -8.66
N ASN A 103 -5.12 -2.70 -7.76
CA ASN A 103 -5.73 -4.02 -7.57
C ASN A 103 -6.51 -4.51 -8.79
N ALA A 104 -7.22 -3.62 -9.48
CA ALA A 104 -7.96 -3.94 -10.70
C ALA A 104 -7.01 -4.36 -11.83
N LEU A 105 -5.91 -3.62 -12.03
CA LEU A 105 -4.86 -3.97 -13.00
C LEU A 105 -4.24 -5.32 -12.68
N ASP A 106 -3.83 -5.52 -11.42
CA ASP A 106 -3.22 -6.78 -10.99
C ASP A 106 -4.17 -7.97 -11.20
N ALA A 107 -5.46 -7.82 -10.86
CA ALA A 107 -6.45 -8.87 -11.05
C ALA A 107 -6.65 -9.23 -12.52
N THR A 108 -6.69 -8.24 -13.42
CA THR A 108 -6.86 -8.46 -14.85
C THR A 108 -5.61 -9.08 -15.49
N GLU A 109 -4.41 -8.68 -15.05
CA GLU A 109 -3.13 -9.23 -15.53
C GLU A 109 -2.92 -10.66 -15.05
N GLU A 110 -3.15 -10.96 -13.76
CA GLU A 110 -3.03 -12.32 -13.21
C GLU A 110 -4.00 -13.30 -13.87
N ALA A 111 -5.22 -12.85 -14.14
CA ALA A 111 -6.21 -13.64 -14.86
C ALA A 111 -6.00 -13.69 -16.38
N LYS A 112 -4.99 -12.97 -16.90
CA LYS A 112 -4.67 -12.89 -18.33
C LYS A 112 -5.87 -12.44 -19.17
N ILE A 113 -6.65 -11.49 -18.66
CA ILE A 113 -7.78 -10.90 -19.36
C ILE A 113 -7.27 -10.24 -20.64
N ARG A 114 -7.82 -10.63 -21.80
CA ARG A 114 -7.34 -10.17 -23.10
C ARG A 114 -7.52 -8.66 -23.31
N ASP A 115 -8.66 -8.12 -22.87
CA ASP A 115 -9.03 -6.73 -23.07
C ASP A 115 -9.37 -6.09 -21.69
N PRO A 116 -8.36 -5.85 -20.82
CA PRO A 116 -8.58 -5.30 -19.49
C PRO A 116 -9.27 -3.93 -19.58
N THR A 117 -10.35 -3.78 -18.84
CA THR A 117 -11.10 -2.51 -18.76
C THR A 117 -11.29 -2.13 -17.32
N ILE A 118 -10.86 -0.91 -16.96
CA ILE A 118 -10.99 -0.36 -15.62
C ILE A 118 -11.76 0.94 -15.72
N GLN A 119 -12.87 1.04 -15.00
CA GLN A 119 -13.69 2.24 -14.91
C GLN A 119 -13.51 2.88 -13.54
N VAL A 120 -13.24 4.16 -13.52
CA VAL A 120 -13.07 4.96 -12.30
C VAL A 120 -14.04 6.13 -12.38
N GLU A 121 -14.99 6.19 -11.46
CA GLU A 121 -15.93 7.29 -11.34
C GLU A 121 -15.85 7.89 -9.93
N ILE A 122 -15.77 9.21 -9.87
CA ILE A 122 -15.84 9.97 -8.64
C ILE A 122 -17.08 10.85 -8.72
N ARG A 123 -17.96 10.77 -7.71
CA ARG A 123 -19.17 11.60 -7.58
C ARG A 123 -19.01 12.53 -6.40
N ASP A 124 -19.49 13.74 -6.57
CA ASP A 124 -19.65 14.72 -5.48
C ASP A 124 -21.10 14.61 -4.97
N ASP A 125 -21.26 14.06 -3.78
CA ASP A 125 -22.55 13.87 -3.14
C ASP A 125 -22.82 14.95 -2.07
N GLY A 126 -22.10 16.08 -2.15
CA GLY A 126 -22.21 17.24 -1.27
C GLY A 126 -21.24 17.15 -0.10
N ASP A 127 -21.63 16.56 1.02
CA ASP A 127 -20.77 16.44 2.21
C ASP A 127 -19.69 15.38 2.03
N TYR A 128 -19.90 14.42 1.14
CA TYR A 128 -19.02 13.28 0.87
C TYR A 128 -18.76 13.12 -0.62
N TYR A 129 -17.72 12.34 -0.93
CA TYR A 129 -17.43 11.87 -2.27
C TYR A 129 -17.60 10.37 -2.35
N THR A 130 -18.22 9.90 -3.42
CA THR A 130 -18.31 8.47 -3.72
C THR A 130 -17.29 8.10 -4.79
N LEU A 131 -16.33 7.26 -4.43
CA LEU A 131 -15.40 6.61 -5.35
C LEU A 131 -16.03 5.30 -5.82
N ILE A 132 -16.06 5.08 -7.14
CA ILE A 132 -16.48 3.84 -7.76
C ILE A 132 -15.34 3.37 -8.65
N VAL A 133 -14.88 2.15 -8.45
CA VAL A 133 -13.92 1.50 -9.35
C VAL A 133 -14.49 0.14 -9.75
N GLU A 134 -14.47 -0.12 -11.05
CA GLU A 134 -14.97 -1.35 -11.63
C GLU A 134 -13.95 -1.90 -12.62
N ASP A 135 -13.70 -3.20 -12.56
CA ASP A 135 -12.85 -3.95 -13.48
C ASP A 135 -13.61 -5.11 -14.10
N ASN A 136 -13.12 -5.58 -15.22
CA ASN A 136 -13.56 -6.82 -15.87
C ASN A 136 -12.62 -8.00 -15.59
N GLY A 137 -11.98 -8.00 -14.40
CA GLY A 137 -11.12 -9.08 -13.93
C GLY A 137 -11.87 -10.38 -13.65
N PRO A 138 -11.24 -11.36 -13.03
CA PRO A 138 -11.83 -12.69 -12.82
C PRO A 138 -12.99 -12.70 -11.83
N GLY A 139 -13.24 -11.59 -11.15
CA GLY A 139 -14.15 -11.53 -10.00
C GLY A 139 -13.56 -12.21 -8.76
N ILE A 140 -14.30 -12.11 -7.67
CA ILE A 140 -13.92 -12.66 -6.36
C ILE A 140 -15.04 -13.59 -5.90
N THR A 141 -14.67 -14.76 -5.38
CA THR A 141 -15.68 -15.72 -4.90
C THR A 141 -16.40 -15.18 -3.67
N LYS A 142 -17.63 -15.63 -3.47
CA LYS A 142 -18.51 -15.21 -2.37
C LYS A 142 -17.83 -15.30 -0.99
N GLU A 143 -17.09 -16.38 -0.76
CA GLU A 143 -16.43 -16.65 0.53
C GLU A 143 -15.18 -15.78 0.76
N GLN A 144 -14.54 -15.33 -0.31
CA GLN A 144 -13.32 -14.53 -0.23
C GLN A 144 -13.61 -13.02 -0.19
N LEU A 145 -14.68 -12.59 -0.83
CA LEU A 145 -15.01 -11.18 -1.02
C LEU A 145 -15.04 -10.38 0.32
N PRO A 146 -15.72 -10.84 1.38
CA PRO A 146 -15.70 -10.11 2.65
C PRO A 146 -14.30 -10.01 3.26
N LYS A 147 -13.45 -11.03 3.10
CA LYS A 147 -12.10 -11.06 3.67
C LYS A 147 -11.16 -10.10 2.94
N VAL A 148 -11.26 -10.03 1.60
CA VAL A 148 -10.42 -9.15 0.77
C VAL A 148 -10.64 -7.69 1.12
N PHE A 149 -11.89 -7.27 1.32
CA PHE A 149 -12.22 -5.87 1.58
C PHE A 149 -12.39 -5.53 3.06
N GLY A 150 -12.78 -6.52 3.89
CA GLY A 150 -13.16 -6.31 5.29
C GLY A 150 -12.12 -6.76 6.31
N LYS A 151 -10.90 -7.13 5.90
CA LYS A 151 -9.83 -7.54 6.80
C LYS A 151 -8.50 -6.90 6.38
N LEU A 152 -7.85 -6.18 7.31
CA LEU A 152 -6.53 -5.63 7.07
C LEU A 152 -5.49 -6.75 7.12
N LEU A 153 -4.42 -6.59 6.35
CA LEU A 153 -3.33 -7.58 6.26
C LEU A 153 -3.81 -8.94 5.76
N TYR A 154 -4.83 -8.95 4.90
CA TYR A 154 -5.31 -10.14 4.23
C TYR A 154 -4.91 -10.11 2.75
N GLY A 155 -4.23 -11.14 2.27
CA GLY A 155 -3.81 -11.28 0.87
C GLY A 155 -2.78 -12.37 0.68
N SER A 156 -2.61 -12.83 -0.55
CA SER A 156 -1.69 -13.91 -0.94
C SER A 156 -0.24 -13.44 -1.12
N ARG A 157 0.00 -12.12 -1.26
CA ARG A 157 1.26 -11.54 -1.76
C ARG A 157 2.29 -11.20 -0.68
N PHE A 158 2.00 -11.40 0.61
CA PHE A 158 2.93 -11.07 1.71
C PHE A 158 4.24 -11.86 1.69
N HIS A 159 4.25 -13.01 1.05
CA HIS A 159 5.39 -13.93 1.02
C HIS A 159 6.12 -13.95 -0.33
N ALA A 160 5.53 -13.37 -1.37
CA ALA A 160 6.13 -13.32 -2.69
C ALA A 160 7.23 -12.24 -2.76
N ARG A 161 8.41 -12.57 -3.26
CA ARG A 161 9.51 -11.63 -3.54
C ARG A 161 9.46 -11.16 -4.99
N GLU A 162 8.27 -10.84 -5.44
CA GLU A 162 7.97 -10.37 -6.77
C GLU A 162 7.62 -8.90 -6.76
N GLN A 163 7.87 -8.21 -7.86
CA GLN A 163 7.48 -6.81 -7.99
C GLN A 163 6.00 -6.73 -8.37
N ASN A 164 5.15 -6.52 -7.38
CA ASN A 164 3.71 -6.30 -7.54
C ASN A 164 3.33 -4.88 -7.13
N ARG A 165 2.23 -4.34 -7.68
CA ARG A 165 1.74 -2.98 -7.36
C ARG A 165 1.26 -2.88 -5.91
N GLY A 166 0.56 -3.88 -5.40
CA GLY A 166 -0.06 -3.91 -4.07
C GLY A 166 0.73 -4.66 -2.99
N GLN A 167 2.04 -4.40 -2.81
CA GLN A 167 2.91 -5.17 -1.90
C GLN A 167 2.51 -5.16 -0.42
N GLN A 168 1.78 -4.16 0.06
CA GLN A 168 1.52 -4.01 1.50
C GLN A 168 0.29 -4.77 2.00
N GLY A 169 -0.61 -5.24 1.11
CA GLY A 169 -1.82 -5.99 1.48
C GLY A 169 -2.80 -5.26 2.41
N ILE A 170 -2.63 -3.95 2.57
CA ILE A 170 -3.48 -3.11 3.42
C ILE A 170 -4.20 -2.00 2.64
N GLY A 171 -3.81 -1.76 1.38
CA GLY A 171 -4.22 -0.58 0.65
C GLY A 171 -5.72 -0.44 0.48
N ILE A 172 -6.37 -1.42 -0.12
CA ILE A 172 -7.82 -1.35 -0.35
C ILE A 172 -8.62 -1.47 0.97
N SER A 173 -8.19 -2.30 1.91
CA SER A 173 -8.84 -2.41 3.22
C SER A 173 -8.64 -1.15 4.06
N ALA A 174 -7.51 -0.44 3.92
CA ALA A 174 -7.29 0.88 4.50
C ALA A 174 -8.23 1.94 3.89
N ALA A 175 -8.49 1.89 2.58
CA ALA A 175 -9.46 2.76 1.92
C ALA A 175 -10.90 2.48 2.40
N VAL A 176 -11.27 1.21 2.57
CA VAL A 176 -12.54 0.78 3.17
C VAL A 176 -12.67 1.32 4.60
N LEU A 177 -11.62 1.15 5.42
CA LEU A 177 -11.62 1.64 6.79
C LEU A 177 -11.73 3.18 6.86
N TYR A 178 -11.00 3.89 6.02
CA TYR A 178 -11.09 5.34 5.93
C TYR A 178 -12.50 5.80 5.54
N SER A 179 -13.11 5.17 4.53
CA SER A 179 -14.49 5.40 4.11
C SER A 179 -15.46 5.21 5.29
N GLN A 180 -15.36 4.09 5.99
CA GLN A 180 -16.17 3.77 7.17
C GLN A 180 -16.00 4.81 8.29
N LEU A 181 -14.77 5.17 8.64
CA LEU A 181 -14.48 6.10 9.74
C LEU A 181 -14.94 7.53 9.44
N THR A 182 -14.94 7.94 8.19
CA THR A 182 -15.29 9.33 7.81
C THR A 182 -16.76 9.50 7.45
N SER A 183 -17.37 8.55 6.76
CA SER A 183 -18.78 8.65 6.33
C SER A 183 -19.74 7.87 7.23
N GLY A 184 -19.25 6.91 8.01
CA GLY A 184 -20.08 5.96 8.76
C GLY A 184 -20.84 4.96 7.87
N LYS A 185 -20.57 4.94 6.55
CA LYS A 185 -21.25 4.07 5.59
C LYS A 185 -20.45 2.78 5.35
N PRO A 186 -21.13 1.67 5.05
CA PRO A 186 -20.47 0.45 4.62
C PRO A 186 -19.88 0.62 3.22
N ALA A 187 -18.77 -0.07 2.96
CA ALA A 187 -18.30 -0.31 1.61
C ALA A 187 -19.31 -1.19 0.86
N ARG A 188 -19.57 -0.89 -0.41
CA ARG A 188 -20.47 -1.64 -1.29
C ARG A 188 -19.65 -2.31 -2.34
N ILE A 189 -19.75 -3.62 -2.43
CA ILE A 189 -18.96 -4.42 -3.37
C ILE A 189 -19.89 -5.33 -4.16
N THR A 190 -19.78 -5.29 -5.48
CA THR A 190 -20.38 -6.24 -6.40
C THR A 190 -19.29 -7.03 -7.05
N SER A 191 -19.40 -8.35 -7.11
CA SER A 191 -18.45 -9.19 -7.83
C SER A 191 -19.13 -10.37 -8.49
N LYS A 192 -18.58 -10.80 -9.62
CA LYS A 192 -19.05 -11.93 -10.39
C LYS A 192 -17.86 -12.66 -10.99
N THR A 193 -17.77 -13.94 -10.73
CA THR A 193 -16.82 -14.83 -11.39
C THR A 193 -17.37 -15.32 -12.73
N GLU A 194 -16.49 -15.77 -13.62
CA GLU A 194 -16.90 -16.33 -14.90
C GLU A 194 -17.88 -17.50 -14.70
N GLY A 195 -19.03 -17.44 -15.38
CA GLY A 195 -20.09 -18.44 -15.24
C GLY A 195 -20.81 -18.46 -13.88
N GLY A 196 -20.41 -17.61 -12.93
CA GLY A 196 -21.03 -17.48 -11.62
C GLY A 196 -22.23 -16.53 -11.61
N THR A 197 -22.89 -16.44 -10.44
CA THR A 197 -23.90 -15.43 -10.16
C THR A 197 -23.24 -14.18 -9.61
N GLU A 198 -23.82 -13.04 -9.87
CA GLU A 198 -23.40 -11.76 -9.29
C GLU A 198 -23.69 -11.76 -7.80
N GLN A 199 -22.73 -11.25 -7.01
CA GLN A 199 -22.83 -11.17 -5.56
C GLN A 199 -22.66 -9.72 -5.13
N TYR A 200 -23.53 -9.24 -4.24
CA TYR A 200 -23.48 -7.90 -3.70
C TYR A 200 -23.35 -7.93 -2.18
N PHE A 201 -22.39 -7.15 -1.67
CA PHE A 201 -22.13 -7.01 -0.23
C PHE A 201 -22.08 -5.54 0.18
N GLU A 202 -22.68 -5.25 1.34
CA GLU A 202 -22.40 -4.07 2.14
C GLU A 202 -21.68 -4.53 3.40
N LEU A 203 -20.45 -4.06 3.62
CA LEU A 203 -19.63 -4.51 4.73
C LEU A 203 -18.87 -3.36 5.40
N ILE A 204 -18.56 -3.57 6.67
CA ILE A 204 -17.64 -2.75 7.46
C ILE A 204 -16.56 -3.63 8.07
N ILE A 205 -15.50 -3.01 8.57
CA ILE A 205 -14.44 -3.68 9.32
C ILE A 205 -14.75 -3.59 10.80
N ASP A 206 -14.89 -4.74 11.48
CA ASP A 206 -14.84 -4.80 12.96
C ASP A 206 -13.39 -4.46 13.37
N THR A 207 -13.20 -3.27 13.90
CA THR A 207 -11.87 -2.74 14.21
C THR A 207 -11.22 -3.38 15.43
N ASP A 208 -12.00 -4.04 16.29
CA ASP A 208 -11.50 -4.72 17.48
C ASP A 208 -10.99 -6.12 17.13
N LYS A 209 -11.68 -6.80 16.21
CA LYS A 209 -11.36 -8.19 15.82
C LYS A 209 -10.57 -8.30 14.53
N ASN A 210 -10.51 -7.19 13.74
CA ASN A 210 -9.99 -7.22 12.37
C ASN A 210 -10.70 -8.25 11.49
N GLU A 211 -12.02 -8.27 11.53
CA GLU A 211 -12.85 -9.18 10.75
C GLU A 211 -13.94 -8.41 9.99
N PRO A 212 -14.39 -8.92 8.82
CA PRO A 212 -15.49 -8.31 8.10
C PRO A 212 -16.81 -8.47 8.86
N GLU A 213 -17.55 -7.40 9.00
CA GLU A 213 -18.94 -7.42 9.44
C GLU A 213 -19.85 -7.14 8.24
N ILE A 214 -20.58 -8.16 7.81
CA ILE A 214 -21.50 -8.08 6.67
C ILE A 214 -22.79 -7.41 7.14
N LYS A 215 -23.10 -6.24 6.59
CA LYS A 215 -24.35 -5.52 6.86
C LYS A 215 -25.48 -5.95 5.93
N LYS A 216 -25.13 -6.33 4.71
CA LYS A 216 -26.07 -6.82 3.70
C LYS A 216 -25.38 -7.75 2.72
N GLU A 217 -26.09 -8.79 2.31
CA GLU A 217 -25.65 -9.74 1.30
C GLU A 217 -26.82 -10.07 0.38
N LEU A 218 -26.62 -9.97 -0.94
CA LEU A 218 -27.63 -10.26 -1.95
C LEU A 218 -26.99 -11.02 -3.12
N ASP A 219 -27.73 -11.99 -3.65
CA ASP A 219 -27.36 -12.70 -4.89
C ASP A 219 -27.83 -11.96 -6.16
N ASP A 220 -28.47 -10.80 -6.02
CA ASP A 220 -28.89 -9.90 -7.09
C ASP A 220 -28.66 -8.45 -6.63
N PRO A 221 -27.69 -7.74 -7.22
CA PRO A 221 -27.37 -6.37 -6.80
C PRO A 221 -28.54 -5.41 -7.01
N PRO A 222 -28.66 -4.35 -6.21
CA PRO A 222 -29.63 -3.29 -6.44
C PRO A 222 -29.41 -2.59 -7.79
N ALA A 223 -30.46 -1.98 -8.34
CA ALA A 223 -30.37 -1.24 -9.60
C ALA A 223 -29.23 -0.21 -9.58
N GLY A 224 -28.41 -0.21 -10.62
CA GLY A 224 -27.22 0.65 -10.76
C GLY A 224 -26.00 0.19 -9.97
N LYS A 225 -26.04 -1.02 -9.38
CA LYS A 225 -24.92 -1.63 -8.67
C LYS A 225 -24.38 -2.88 -9.36
N HIS A 226 -24.96 -3.24 -10.49
CA HIS A 226 -24.47 -4.35 -11.33
C HIS A 226 -23.13 -4.00 -11.95
N ILE A 227 -22.33 -5.04 -12.22
CA ILE A 227 -21.12 -4.88 -13.04
C ILE A 227 -21.53 -4.70 -14.50
N SER A 228 -20.70 -3.98 -15.25
CA SER A 228 -20.97 -3.64 -16.65
C SER A 228 -20.63 -4.79 -17.62
N ASP A 229 -19.82 -5.73 -17.18
CA ASP A 229 -19.30 -6.84 -18.00
C ASP A 229 -19.86 -8.20 -17.54
N THR A 230 -19.40 -9.27 -18.16
CA THR A 230 -19.81 -10.66 -17.87
C THR A 230 -19.25 -11.19 -16.55
N HIS A 231 -18.11 -10.67 -16.12
CA HIS A 231 -17.42 -10.94 -14.86
C HIS A 231 -16.61 -9.70 -14.44
N GLY A 232 -16.19 -9.65 -13.19
CA GLY A 232 -15.40 -8.53 -12.67
C GLY A 232 -15.72 -8.20 -11.23
N THR A 233 -15.18 -7.07 -10.78
CA THR A 233 -15.41 -6.55 -9.45
C THR A 233 -15.67 -5.04 -9.49
N ARG A 234 -16.68 -4.59 -8.77
CA ARG A 234 -17.06 -3.20 -8.57
C ARG A 234 -17.03 -2.86 -7.09
N ILE A 235 -16.28 -1.84 -6.71
CA ILE A 235 -16.24 -1.31 -5.34
C ILE A 235 -16.77 0.12 -5.34
N GLU A 236 -17.56 0.45 -4.32
CA GLU A 236 -18.04 1.81 -4.05
C GLU A 236 -17.71 2.19 -2.61
N LEU A 237 -16.99 3.29 -2.44
CA LEU A 237 -16.58 3.85 -1.17
C LEU A 237 -17.07 5.30 -1.05
N GLU A 238 -17.88 5.57 -0.02
CA GLU A 238 -18.31 6.94 0.32
C GLU A 238 -17.42 7.46 1.44
N MET A 239 -16.77 8.62 1.24
CA MET A 239 -15.76 9.12 2.18
C MET A 239 -15.72 10.64 2.23
N GLU A 240 -15.23 11.17 3.36
CA GLU A 240 -14.86 12.58 3.43
C GLU A 240 -13.64 12.81 2.52
N ALA A 241 -13.81 13.58 1.48
CA ALA A 241 -12.78 13.85 0.50
C ALA A 241 -12.95 15.26 -0.10
N ASN A 242 -12.00 15.66 -0.93
CA ASN A 242 -12.13 16.87 -1.73
C ASN A 242 -11.21 16.80 -2.96
N MET A 243 -11.52 17.60 -3.97
CA MET A 243 -10.81 17.63 -5.25
C MET A 243 -9.58 18.57 -5.28
N ARG A 244 -9.02 18.98 -4.11
CA ARG A 244 -7.81 19.84 -4.09
C ARG A 244 -6.61 19.19 -4.75
N ALA A 245 -6.50 17.86 -4.67
CA ALA A 245 -5.45 17.07 -5.33
C ALA A 245 -5.84 16.58 -6.75
N ARG A 246 -6.86 17.18 -7.38
CA ARG A 246 -7.37 16.81 -8.71
C ARG A 246 -6.28 16.68 -9.77
N SER A 247 -5.33 17.58 -9.78
CA SER A 247 -4.21 17.52 -10.74
C SER A 247 -3.35 16.27 -10.55
N GLN A 248 -3.08 15.87 -9.31
CA GLN A 248 -2.34 14.65 -8.99
C GLN A 248 -3.12 13.40 -9.40
N LEU A 249 -4.44 13.40 -9.16
CA LEU A 249 -5.33 12.31 -9.56
C LEU A 249 -5.33 12.12 -11.08
N ILE A 250 -5.54 13.19 -11.84
CA ILE A 250 -5.52 13.13 -13.30
C ILE A 250 -4.14 12.70 -13.82
N GLN A 251 -3.07 13.19 -13.21
CA GLN A 251 -1.72 12.79 -13.56
C GLN A 251 -1.46 11.32 -13.29
N TYR A 252 -1.92 10.80 -12.15
CA TYR A 252 -1.84 9.39 -11.82
C TYR A 252 -2.56 8.53 -12.89
N ILE A 253 -3.83 8.83 -13.19
CA ILE A 253 -4.60 8.08 -14.21
C ILE A 253 -3.91 8.11 -15.58
N LYS A 254 -3.41 9.29 -16.01
CA LYS A 254 -2.65 9.40 -17.27
C LYS A 254 -1.38 8.55 -17.28
N HIS A 255 -0.58 8.62 -16.21
CA HIS A 255 0.65 7.84 -16.13
C HIS A 255 0.35 6.34 -16.07
N THR A 256 -0.67 5.94 -15.32
CA THR A 256 -1.12 4.55 -15.28
C THR A 256 -1.54 4.04 -16.65
N ALA A 257 -2.30 4.82 -17.42
CA ALA A 257 -2.66 4.46 -18.79
C ALA A 257 -1.45 4.34 -19.73
N VAL A 258 -0.46 5.23 -19.57
CA VAL A 258 0.76 5.21 -20.42
C VAL A 258 1.62 3.98 -20.13
N VAL A 259 1.78 3.60 -18.85
CA VAL A 259 2.62 2.44 -18.47
C VAL A 259 1.89 1.11 -18.56
N ASN A 260 0.57 1.12 -18.76
CA ASN A 260 -0.26 -0.06 -18.95
C ASN A 260 -1.03 0.02 -20.29
N PRO A 261 -0.32 0.04 -21.43
CA PRO A 261 -0.94 0.25 -22.75
C PRO A 261 -1.87 -0.91 -23.16
N HIS A 262 -1.80 -2.05 -22.47
CA HIS A 262 -2.66 -3.21 -22.67
C HIS A 262 -4.05 -3.06 -22.03
N ALA A 263 -4.25 -2.06 -21.15
CA ALA A 263 -5.51 -1.84 -20.46
C ALA A 263 -6.23 -0.59 -20.96
N LYS A 264 -7.56 -0.67 -21.03
CA LYS A 264 -8.45 0.46 -21.24
C LYS A 264 -8.82 1.08 -19.89
N ILE A 265 -8.66 2.39 -19.73
CA ILE A 265 -9.08 3.10 -18.52
C ILE A 265 -10.12 4.15 -18.89
N VAL A 266 -11.27 4.09 -18.23
CA VAL A 266 -12.34 5.08 -18.31
C VAL A 266 -12.36 5.88 -17.02
N PHE A 267 -12.25 7.19 -17.11
CA PHE A 267 -12.17 8.06 -15.93
C PHE A 267 -13.20 9.18 -15.99
N LYS A 268 -14.01 9.28 -14.94
CA LYS A 268 -15.01 10.34 -14.75
C LYS A 268 -14.88 10.96 -13.36
N GLU A 269 -14.97 12.27 -13.29
CA GLU A 269 -14.95 13.02 -12.05
C GLU A 269 -15.88 14.24 -12.12
N PRO A 270 -16.29 14.87 -10.99
CA PRO A 270 -17.40 15.83 -10.96
C PRO A 270 -17.26 17.06 -11.86
N SER A 271 -16.04 17.48 -12.20
CA SER A 271 -15.81 18.65 -13.05
C SER A 271 -15.68 18.32 -14.54
N LEU A 272 -15.85 17.05 -14.93
CA LEU A 272 -15.86 16.63 -16.33
C LEU A 272 -17.29 16.46 -16.83
N ASP A 273 -17.63 17.16 -17.93
CA ASP A 273 -18.91 17.00 -18.61
C ASP A 273 -19.03 15.61 -19.24
N GLU A 274 -17.90 15.07 -19.75
CA GLU A 274 -17.80 13.74 -20.35
C GLU A 274 -16.66 12.93 -19.70
N GLU A 275 -16.78 11.62 -19.76
CA GLU A 275 -15.71 10.72 -19.30
C GLU A 275 -14.47 10.85 -20.17
N ARG A 276 -13.29 10.66 -19.56
CA ARG A 276 -12.03 10.56 -20.28
C ARG A 276 -11.72 9.11 -20.56
N LEU A 277 -11.51 8.83 -21.82
CA LEU A 277 -11.17 7.52 -22.30
C LEU A 277 -9.68 7.44 -22.61
N PHE A 278 -9.01 6.45 -22.06
CA PHE A 278 -7.66 6.03 -22.40
C PHE A 278 -7.76 4.63 -23.00
N ASP A 279 -7.84 4.58 -24.31
CA ASP A 279 -8.00 3.33 -25.01
C ASP A 279 -6.75 2.47 -24.92
N ARG A 280 -6.96 1.16 -24.97
CA ARG A 280 -5.92 0.16 -25.13
C ARG A 280 -5.19 0.39 -26.46
N VAL A 281 -3.87 0.22 -26.46
CA VAL A 281 -3.08 0.19 -27.68
C VAL A 281 -3.32 -1.16 -28.39
N GLU A 282 -3.64 -1.14 -29.67
CA GLU A 282 -4.13 -2.30 -30.43
C GLU A 282 -3.21 -3.53 -30.35
N ASP A 283 -1.90 -3.32 -30.45
CA ASP A 283 -0.88 -4.39 -30.43
C ASP A 283 -0.20 -4.56 -29.06
N ALA A 284 -0.72 -3.94 -28.01
CA ALA A 284 -0.13 -4.08 -26.68
C ALA A 284 -0.39 -5.48 -26.11
N GLU A 285 0.69 -6.15 -25.73
CA GLU A 285 0.66 -7.43 -25.03
C GLU A 285 0.56 -7.23 -23.51
N LEU A 286 0.03 -8.23 -22.82
CA LEU A 286 0.08 -8.27 -21.36
C LEU A 286 1.56 -8.32 -20.91
N PRO A 287 1.91 -7.70 -19.79
CA PRO A 287 3.25 -7.82 -19.24
C PRO A 287 3.59 -9.29 -18.96
N ALA A 288 4.87 -9.62 -19.11
CA ALA A 288 5.36 -10.95 -18.71
C ALA A 288 5.15 -11.15 -17.21
N GLU A 289 4.88 -12.39 -16.82
CA GLU A 289 4.80 -12.74 -15.40
C GLU A 289 6.09 -12.34 -14.69
N THR A 290 5.95 -11.77 -13.51
CA THR A 290 7.11 -11.43 -12.68
C THR A 290 7.74 -12.70 -12.15
N GLU A 291 9.08 -12.75 -12.16
CA GLU A 291 9.83 -13.87 -11.59
C GLU A 291 10.32 -13.51 -10.18
N GLU A 292 10.26 -14.46 -9.28
CA GLU A 292 10.78 -14.27 -7.92
C GLU A 292 12.29 -14.04 -7.98
N ILE A 293 12.74 -12.89 -7.47
CA ILE A 293 14.15 -12.53 -7.44
C ILE A 293 14.86 -13.33 -6.34
N ARG A 294 15.93 -14.05 -6.68
CA ARG A 294 16.80 -14.65 -5.69
C ARG A 294 17.41 -13.56 -4.80
N PRO A 295 17.45 -13.75 -3.47
CA PRO A 295 17.99 -12.74 -2.57
C PRO A 295 19.47 -12.51 -2.88
N HIS A 296 19.86 -11.22 -2.99
CA HIS A 296 21.27 -10.88 -3.18
C HIS A 296 22.06 -11.28 -1.92
N PRO A 297 23.25 -11.91 -2.02
CA PRO A 297 24.01 -12.40 -0.87
C PRO A 297 24.26 -11.35 0.23
N HIS A 298 24.44 -10.08 -0.13
CA HIS A 298 24.61 -8.98 0.83
C HIS A 298 23.34 -8.58 1.59
N GLY A 299 22.16 -8.97 1.08
CA GLY A 299 20.86 -8.71 1.70
C GLY A 299 20.29 -9.88 2.49
N VAL A 300 21.01 -11.01 2.57
CA VAL A 300 20.52 -12.19 3.25
C VAL A 300 20.98 -12.17 4.71
N GLU A 301 20.02 -12.15 5.63
CA GLU A 301 20.29 -12.24 7.05
C GLU A 301 20.80 -13.64 7.46
N LEU A 302 21.63 -13.72 8.51
CA LEU A 302 22.19 -14.98 9.00
C LEU A 302 21.12 -16.03 9.29
N GLY A 303 19.97 -15.65 9.86
CA GLY A 303 18.86 -16.56 10.13
C GLY A 303 18.28 -17.19 8.86
N THR A 304 18.23 -16.43 7.77
CA THR A 304 17.79 -16.91 6.45
C THR A 304 18.82 -17.88 5.86
N VAL A 305 20.12 -17.56 5.95
CA VAL A 305 21.19 -18.47 5.51
C VAL A 305 21.14 -19.79 6.26
N LEU A 306 20.93 -19.78 7.57
CA LEU A 306 20.79 -20.99 8.37
C LEU A 306 19.57 -21.84 7.94
N LYS A 307 18.45 -21.22 7.64
CA LYS A 307 17.26 -21.92 7.10
C LYS A 307 17.55 -22.53 5.73
N MET A 308 18.21 -21.80 4.83
CA MET A 308 18.63 -22.29 3.51
C MET A 308 19.59 -23.48 3.64
N LEU A 309 20.57 -23.40 4.54
CA LEU A 309 21.49 -24.49 4.81
C LEU A 309 20.82 -25.74 5.39
N ALA A 310 19.78 -25.53 6.21
CA ALA A 310 19.00 -26.64 6.77
C ALA A 310 18.07 -27.31 5.76
N SER A 311 17.67 -26.60 4.70
CA SER A 311 16.72 -27.08 3.68
C SER A 311 17.38 -27.51 2.36
N THR A 312 18.68 -27.22 2.16
CA THR A 312 19.38 -27.55 0.91
C THR A 312 19.80 -29.00 0.85
N ASP A 313 19.65 -29.58 -0.33
CA ASP A 313 20.19 -30.91 -0.66
C ASP A 313 21.69 -30.86 -1.05
N SER A 314 22.27 -29.67 -1.08
CA SER A 314 23.66 -29.49 -1.48
C SER A 314 24.64 -29.90 -0.36
N HIS A 315 25.62 -30.77 -0.68
CA HIS A 315 26.65 -31.22 0.24
C HIS A 315 27.99 -30.46 0.11
N SER A 316 28.00 -29.38 -0.68
CA SER A 316 29.19 -28.55 -0.86
C SER A 316 28.85 -27.07 -0.87
N VAL A 317 29.80 -26.23 -0.42
CA VAL A 317 29.63 -24.76 -0.45
C VAL A 317 29.42 -24.26 -1.88
N SER A 318 30.14 -24.82 -2.85
CA SER A 318 29.99 -24.45 -4.28
C SER A 318 28.59 -24.76 -4.80
N GLY A 319 28.04 -25.93 -4.48
CA GLY A 319 26.67 -26.27 -4.89
C GLY A 319 25.58 -25.52 -4.16
N PHE A 320 25.87 -25.05 -2.93
CA PHE A 320 24.93 -24.21 -2.18
C PHE A 320 24.85 -22.78 -2.73
N VAL A 321 25.95 -22.26 -3.29
CA VAL A 321 26.03 -20.88 -3.81
C VAL A 321 25.54 -20.79 -5.26
N GLN A 322 25.55 -21.90 -6.02
CA GLN A 322 25.00 -21.99 -7.38
C GLN A 322 23.47 -22.14 -7.36
#